data_0697f158a982846547d1cffa9f972cbf
#
_entry.id   0697f158a982846547d1cffa9f972cbf
#
_cell.length_a   1.000
_cell.length_b   1.000
_cell.length_c   1.000
_cell.angle_alpha   90.00
_cell.angle_beta   90.00
_cell.angle_gamma   90.00
#
_symmetry.space_group_name_H-M   'P 1'
#
loop_
_entity.id
_entity.type
_entity.pdbx_description
1 polymer ?
#
loop_
_entity_poly.entity_id
_entity_poly.type
_entity_poly.pdbx_seq_one_letter_code
_entity_poly.pdbx_strand_id
1 'polypeptide(L)'
;GFKKLNSANLPNPTILLPNQHFNTVLYSGDGNSTKSITGVGFKADWLWLKGRNTNYSHLLYDAVRGAGLEKGLNSNENRAEGSVVGDNSTFGYLSSFDSDGFSVTKGSDSTSYTNGGSSTYVAWNWNAGDTDGKTYAVTVVSDSGNKYRFDGFGTSAVTLDLAEGGTYIFDQSDSSNSGHPLRF
;
A
#
# COMPACT_ATOMS: atom_id res chain seq x y z
N GLY A 1 38.14 -20.08 5.42
CA GLY A 1 38.21 -18.76 6.04
C GLY A 1 36.82 -18.20 6.30
N PHE A 2 36.65 -17.48 7.41
CA PHE A 2 35.37 -16.81 7.70
C PHE A 2 35.16 -15.65 6.73
N LYS A 3 33.97 -15.55 6.11
CA LYS A 3 33.58 -14.37 5.35
C LYS A 3 33.04 -13.30 6.30
N LYS A 4 33.40 -12.05 6.07
CA LYS A 4 32.75 -10.93 6.79
C LYS A 4 31.26 -10.94 6.50
N LEU A 5 30.44 -10.77 7.53
CA LEU A 5 29.00 -10.58 7.37
C LEU A 5 28.79 -9.16 6.81
N ASN A 6 28.43 -9.07 5.54
CA ASN A 6 28.01 -7.83 4.88
C ASN A 6 26.91 -8.15 3.85
N SER A 7 26.24 -7.13 3.34
CA SER A 7 25.14 -7.30 2.41
C SER A 7 25.50 -8.03 1.11
N ALA A 8 26.78 -7.96 0.68
CA ALA A 8 27.26 -8.66 -0.53
C ALA A 8 27.38 -10.18 -0.33
N ASN A 9 27.41 -10.66 0.90
CA ASN A 9 27.54 -12.09 1.22
C ASN A 9 26.22 -12.74 1.67
N LEU A 10 25.14 -11.95 1.76
CA LEU A 10 23.83 -12.47 2.06
C LEU A 10 23.10 -12.84 0.76
N PRO A 11 22.26 -13.88 0.76
CA PRO A 11 21.36 -14.11 -0.36
C PRO A 11 20.45 -12.89 -0.53
N ASN A 12 20.07 -12.60 -1.76
CA ASN A 12 19.07 -11.56 -2.02
C ASN A 12 17.78 -11.92 -1.26
N PRO A 13 17.16 -10.95 -0.57
CA PRO A 13 15.87 -11.20 0.06
C PRO A 13 14.82 -11.52 -1.01
N THR A 14 13.87 -12.37 -0.69
CA THR A 14 12.74 -12.67 -1.58
C THR A 14 11.90 -11.43 -1.87
N ILE A 15 11.79 -10.53 -0.89
CA ILE A 15 11.14 -9.22 -1.07
C ILE A 15 12.24 -8.18 -1.27
N LEU A 16 12.39 -7.70 -2.50
CA LEU A 16 13.43 -6.72 -2.86
C LEU A 16 13.06 -5.28 -2.47
N LEU A 17 11.79 -4.96 -2.43
CA LEU A 17 11.25 -3.65 -2.12
C LEU A 17 10.22 -3.74 -0.98
N PRO A 18 10.66 -3.94 0.28
CA PRO A 18 9.75 -4.12 1.42
C PRO A 18 8.76 -2.98 1.60
N ASN A 19 9.14 -1.75 1.23
CA ASN A 19 8.29 -0.57 1.29
C ASN A 19 7.13 -0.56 0.27
N GLN A 20 7.10 -1.48 -0.66
CA GLN A 20 5.96 -1.70 -1.55
C GLN A 20 4.96 -2.72 -0.99
N HIS A 21 5.31 -3.41 0.09
CA HIS A 21 4.48 -4.44 0.73
C HIS A 21 4.02 -4.03 2.12
N PHE A 22 4.78 -3.16 2.78
CA PHE A 22 4.43 -2.65 4.09
C PHE A 22 4.98 -1.24 4.27
N ASN A 23 4.13 -0.31 4.73
CA ASN A 23 4.57 1.02 5.11
C ASN A 23 3.76 1.55 6.29
N THR A 24 4.42 2.34 7.13
CA THR A 24 3.80 2.99 8.28
C THR A 24 3.77 4.48 8.07
N VAL A 25 2.60 5.08 8.15
CA VAL A 25 2.45 6.54 8.08
C VAL A 25 1.93 7.10 9.40
N LEU A 26 2.45 8.27 9.75
CA LEU A 26 2.00 9.07 10.89
C LEU A 26 1.28 10.30 10.36
N TYR A 27 0.15 10.63 10.98
CA TYR A 27 -0.55 11.86 10.65
C TYR A 27 -1.20 12.51 11.86
N SER A 28 -1.47 13.80 11.75
CA SER A 28 -2.26 14.54 12.71
C SER A 28 -3.66 14.73 12.15
N GLY A 29 -4.65 14.54 12.98
CA GLY A 29 -6.01 14.91 12.64
C GLY A 29 -6.13 16.43 12.49
N ASP A 30 -6.98 16.87 11.59
CA ASP A 30 -7.25 18.28 11.35
C ASP A 30 -8.65 18.73 11.77
N GLY A 31 -9.46 17.78 12.21
CA GLY A 31 -10.84 18.03 12.66
C GLY A 31 -11.83 18.32 11.53
N ASN A 32 -11.40 18.31 10.27
CA ASN A 32 -12.26 18.43 9.11
C ASN A 32 -13.11 17.19 8.91
N SER A 33 -14.21 17.30 8.17
CA SER A 33 -15.12 16.18 7.92
C SER A 33 -14.45 14.99 7.24
N THR A 34 -13.51 15.26 6.34
CA THR A 34 -12.73 14.23 5.62
C THR A 34 -11.26 14.62 5.59
N LYS A 35 -10.39 13.62 5.53
CA LYS A 35 -8.95 13.80 5.37
C LYS A 35 -8.38 12.67 4.52
N SER A 36 -7.58 13.04 3.52
CA SER A 36 -6.77 12.08 2.74
C SER A 36 -5.38 12.00 3.34
N ILE A 37 -4.89 10.77 3.50
CA ILE A 37 -3.56 10.43 3.97
C ILE A 37 -2.81 9.77 2.82
N THR A 38 -1.72 10.40 2.39
CA THR A 38 -0.87 9.97 1.27
C THR A 38 0.52 9.58 1.74
N GLY A 39 1.36 9.08 0.83
CA GLY A 39 2.74 8.70 1.14
C GLY A 39 2.87 7.27 1.66
N VAL A 40 1.85 6.44 1.48
CA VAL A 40 1.93 5.00 1.74
C VAL A 40 2.79 4.32 0.67
N GLY A 41 2.72 4.78 -0.59
CA GLY A 41 3.47 4.26 -1.72
C GLY A 41 2.73 3.15 -2.48
N PHE A 42 1.56 2.75 -2.00
CA PHE A 42 0.71 1.73 -2.62
C PHE A 42 -0.73 1.85 -2.10
N LYS A 43 -1.67 1.19 -2.77
CA LYS A 43 -3.02 0.96 -2.26
C LYS A 43 -2.97 -0.18 -1.25
N ALA A 44 -3.38 0.07 -0.02
CA ALA A 44 -3.35 -0.96 1.01
C ALA A 44 -4.48 -1.99 0.81
N ASP A 45 -4.16 -3.27 1.07
CA ASP A 45 -5.14 -4.35 1.20
C ASP A 45 -5.57 -4.54 2.64
N TRP A 46 -4.74 -4.14 3.57
CA TRP A 46 -5.05 -4.15 4.99
C TRP A 46 -4.46 -2.93 5.69
N LEU A 47 -5.29 -2.32 6.55
CA LEU A 47 -4.97 -1.12 7.31
C LEU A 47 -5.25 -1.36 8.79
N TRP A 48 -4.25 -1.10 9.62
CA TRP A 48 -4.41 -1.01 11.06
C TRP A 48 -4.20 0.44 11.51
N LEU A 49 -5.24 1.05 12.07
CA LEU A 49 -5.24 2.44 12.48
C LEU A 49 -5.33 2.57 14.01
N LYS A 50 -4.55 3.48 14.60
CA LYS A 50 -4.54 3.74 16.04
C LYS A 50 -4.27 5.21 16.35
N GLY A 51 -5.06 5.78 17.25
CA GLY A 51 -4.74 7.06 17.91
C GLY A 51 -3.52 6.90 18.83
N ARG A 52 -2.51 7.75 18.66
CA ARG A 52 -1.24 7.67 19.40
C ARG A 52 -1.30 8.38 20.77
N ASN A 53 -2.05 9.45 20.87
CA ASN A 53 -2.21 10.27 22.07
C ASN A 53 -3.61 10.11 22.70
N THR A 54 -4.31 9.04 22.38
CA THR A 54 -5.65 8.73 22.85
C THR A 54 -5.75 7.26 23.26
N ASN A 55 -6.72 6.97 24.15
CA ASN A 55 -7.03 5.60 24.60
C ASN A 55 -8.07 4.91 23.70
N TYR A 56 -8.23 5.39 22.47
CA TYR A 56 -9.22 4.83 21.54
C TYR A 56 -8.84 3.42 21.11
N SER A 57 -9.86 2.62 20.83
CA SER A 57 -9.68 1.27 20.28
C SER A 57 -8.96 1.31 18.94
N HIS A 58 -8.34 0.19 18.60
CA HIS A 58 -7.69 0.01 17.32
C HIS A 58 -8.75 -0.29 16.26
N LEU A 59 -8.56 0.23 15.05
CA LEU A 59 -9.42 -0.05 13.91
C LEU A 59 -8.65 -0.84 12.85
N LEU A 60 -9.25 -1.93 12.40
CA LEU A 60 -8.71 -2.81 11.37
C LEU A 60 -9.68 -2.82 10.19
N TYR A 61 -9.14 -2.58 9.00
CA TYR A 61 -9.88 -2.63 7.74
C TYR A 61 -9.14 -3.49 6.73
N ASP A 62 -9.86 -4.12 5.83
CA ASP A 62 -9.30 -4.82 4.69
C ASP A 62 -10.06 -4.52 3.40
N ALA A 63 -9.37 -4.64 2.27
CA ALA A 63 -9.91 -4.31 0.96
C ALA A 63 -11.01 -5.29 0.51
N VAL A 64 -11.07 -6.51 1.08
CA VAL A 64 -12.08 -7.52 0.73
C VAL A 64 -13.45 -7.12 1.28
N ARG A 65 -13.52 -6.70 2.55
CA ARG A 65 -14.76 -6.18 3.16
C ARG A 65 -15.04 -4.73 2.74
N GLY A 66 -14.02 -4.04 2.25
CA GLY A 66 -14.10 -2.67 1.75
C GLY A 66 -13.98 -1.60 2.83
N ALA A 67 -14.09 -0.36 2.38
CA ALA A 67 -14.16 0.84 3.22
C ALA A 67 -15.63 1.27 3.39
N GLY A 68 -15.88 2.12 4.37
CA GLY A 68 -17.20 2.66 4.66
C GLY A 68 -17.59 2.48 6.12
N LEU A 69 -18.80 2.89 6.45
CA LEU A 69 -19.38 2.74 7.77
C LEU A 69 -19.46 1.26 8.16
N GLU A 70 -19.11 1.00 9.42
CA GLU A 70 -19.31 -0.31 10.06
C GLU A 70 -18.52 -1.46 9.41
N LYS A 71 -17.42 -1.13 8.70
CA LYS A 71 -16.51 -2.10 8.07
C LYS A 71 -15.28 -2.42 8.92
N GLY A 72 -15.02 -1.63 9.96
CA GLY A 72 -13.91 -1.86 10.87
C GLY A 72 -14.10 -3.06 11.78
N LEU A 73 -12.97 -3.60 12.23
CA LEU A 73 -12.89 -4.52 13.37
C LEU A 73 -12.01 -3.91 14.44
N ASN A 74 -12.13 -4.37 15.68
CA ASN A 74 -11.19 -4.00 16.75
C ASN A 74 -10.24 -5.16 17.04
N SER A 75 -8.94 -4.88 17.20
CA SER A 75 -7.97 -5.88 17.66
C SER A 75 -7.95 -6.06 19.17
N ASN A 76 -8.50 -5.13 19.91
CA ASN A 76 -8.46 -5.06 21.39
C ASN A 76 -9.85 -5.26 22.04
N GLU A 77 -10.89 -5.56 21.27
CA GLU A 77 -12.24 -5.81 21.75
C GLU A 77 -12.88 -6.99 21.02
N ASN A 78 -13.85 -7.63 21.64
CA ASN A 78 -14.55 -8.81 21.12
C ASN A 78 -15.87 -8.45 20.42
N ARG A 79 -15.91 -7.33 19.70
CA ARG A 79 -17.11 -6.85 19.01
C ARG A 79 -17.22 -7.42 17.61
N ALA A 80 -18.44 -7.70 17.20
CA ALA A 80 -18.71 -8.08 15.82
C ALA A 80 -18.58 -6.88 14.86
N GLU A 81 -18.39 -7.15 13.58
CA GLU A 81 -18.53 -6.16 12.53
C GLU A 81 -19.87 -5.44 12.62
N GLY A 82 -19.91 -4.14 12.35
CA GLY A 82 -21.12 -3.31 12.53
C GLY A 82 -21.39 -2.86 13.96
N SER A 83 -20.62 -3.34 14.95
CA SER A 83 -20.77 -2.96 16.37
C SER A 83 -19.50 -2.36 16.98
N VAL A 84 -18.54 -2.06 16.16
CA VAL A 84 -17.20 -1.61 16.58
C VAL A 84 -17.24 -0.18 17.10
N VAL A 85 -16.66 0.04 18.28
CA VAL A 85 -16.49 1.39 18.81
C VAL A 85 -15.46 2.14 17.97
N GLY A 86 -15.85 3.32 17.51
CA GLY A 86 -14.97 4.18 16.72
C GLY A 86 -15.04 3.98 15.21
N ASP A 87 -15.88 3.07 14.72
CA ASP A 87 -16.15 2.88 13.31
C ASP A 87 -17.62 3.13 12.99
N ASN A 88 -18.03 4.39 13.03
CA ASN A 88 -19.42 4.79 12.78
C ASN A 88 -19.52 6.29 12.42
N SER A 89 -20.72 6.74 12.10
CA SER A 89 -21.00 8.14 11.76
C SER A 89 -20.71 9.14 12.89
N THR A 90 -20.63 8.68 14.14
CA THR A 90 -20.35 9.53 15.30
C THR A 90 -18.86 9.74 15.49
N PHE A 91 -18.06 8.66 15.42
CA PHE A 91 -16.64 8.71 15.81
C PHE A 91 -15.68 8.63 14.61
N GLY A 92 -16.18 8.45 13.40
CA GLY A 92 -15.40 8.38 12.17
C GLY A 92 -15.23 6.97 11.64
N TYR A 93 -14.64 6.86 10.46
CA TYR A 93 -14.42 5.59 9.76
C TYR A 93 -13.43 5.77 8.60
N LEU A 94 -12.94 4.67 8.06
CA LEU A 94 -12.22 4.64 6.79
C LEU A 94 -13.21 4.86 5.64
N SER A 95 -13.03 5.89 4.83
CA SER A 95 -13.92 6.19 3.70
C SER A 95 -13.47 5.57 2.38
N SER A 96 -12.17 5.41 2.17
CA SER A 96 -11.63 4.74 0.97
C SER A 96 -10.21 4.24 1.16
N PHE A 97 -9.87 3.19 0.40
CA PHE A 97 -8.49 2.81 0.09
C PHE A 97 -8.07 3.50 -1.20
N ASP A 98 -7.08 4.38 -1.14
CA ASP A 98 -6.63 5.20 -2.26
C ASP A 98 -5.34 4.62 -2.87
N SER A 99 -4.97 5.03 -4.09
CA SER A 99 -3.81 4.47 -4.81
C SER A 99 -2.47 4.68 -4.11
N ASP A 100 -2.35 5.72 -3.26
CA ASP A 100 -1.15 6.04 -2.48
C ASP A 100 -1.49 6.27 -0.99
N GLY A 101 -2.46 5.50 -0.48
CA GLY A 101 -2.87 5.64 0.90
C GLY A 101 -4.34 5.39 1.16
N PHE A 102 -4.99 6.29 1.92
CA PHE A 102 -6.38 6.11 2.31
C PHE A 102 -7.02 7.44 2.71
N SER A 103 -8.34 7.47 2.72
CA SER A 103 -9.11 8.61 3.22
C SER A 103 -9.98 8.22 4.40
N VAL A 104 -10.16 9.15 5.34
CA VAL A 104 -10.95 8.95 6.55
C VAL A 104 -12.01 10.02 6.69
N THR A 105 -13.11 9.68 7.36
CA THR A 105 -14.16 10.59 7.79
C THR A 105 -14.11 10.77 9.30
N LYS A 106 -14.21 12.00 9.78
CA LYS A 106 -14.13 12.34 11.20
C LYS A 106 -15.30 11.80 12.04
N GLY A 107 -16.49 11.83 11.48
CA GLY A 107 -17.72 11.65 12.26
C GLY A 107 -18.25 12.97 12.84
N SER A 108 -19.39 12.90 13.52
CA SER A 108 -20.11 14.09 14.04
C SER A 108 -19.61 14.56 15.40
N ASP A 109 -18.96 13.70 16.17
CA ASP A 109 -18.45 14.03 17.51
C ASP A 109 -17.05 14.67 17.44
N SER A 110 -16.70 15.42 18.49
CA SER A 110 -15.34 15.94 18.67
C SER A 110 -14.33 14.85 18.95
N THR A 111 -14.76 13.76 19.59
CA THR A 111 -13.99 12.53 19.79
C THR A 111 -13.99 11.74 18.48
N SER A 112 -12.88 11.74 17.77
CA SER A 112 -12.75 10.99 16.53
C SER A 112 -11.62 9.99 16.60
N TYR A 113 -11.91 8.76 16.21
CA TYR A 113 -10.94 7.67 16.16
C TYR A 113 -10.05 7.74 14.91
N THR A 114 -10.41 8.61 13.96
CA THR A 114 -9.79 8.69 12.64
C THR A 114 -9.22 10.07 12.30
N ASN A 115 -9.90 11.18 12.67
CA ASN A 115 -9.51 12.54 12.28
C ASN A 115 -9.87 13.62 13.32
N GLY A 116 -9.65 13.38 14.62
CA GLY A 116 -9.83 14.40 15.66
C GLY A 116 -8.78 15.50 15.57
N GLY A 117 -9.17 16.78 15.67
CA GLY A 117 -8.30 17.94 15.39
C GLY A 117 -7.10 18.12 16.32
N SER A 118 -7.08 17.46 17.48
CA SER A 118 -5.94 17.46 18.41
C SER A 118 -5.30 16.08 18.57
N SER A 119 -5.72 15.12 17.79
CA SER A 119 -5.27 13.74 17.87
C SER A 119 -4.18 13.44 16.84
N THR A 120 -3.26 12.57 17.22
CA THR A 120 -2.23 12.04 16.34
C THR A 120 -2.44 10.56 16.13
N TYR A 121 -2.14 10.08 14.94
CA TYR A 121 -2.45 8.72 14.53
C TYR A 121 -1.24 8.02 13.93
N VAL A 122 -1.28 6.71 13.96
CA VAL A 122 -0.41 5.81 13.22
C VAL A 122 -1.27 4.87 12.41
N ALA A 123 -0.86 4.65 11.18
CA ALA A 123 -1.48 3.69 10.27
C ALA A 123 -0.40 2.75 9.74
N TRP A 124 -0.58 1.46 10.00
CA TRP A 124 0.21 0.39 9.40
C TRP A 124 -0.56 -0.14 8.20
N ASN A 125 0.11 -0.15 7.06
CA ASN A 125 -0.49 -0.49 5.79
C ASN A 125 0.24 -1.70 5.20
N TRP A 126 -0.52 -2.69 4.75
CA TRP A 126 0.00 -3.86 4.05
C TRP A 126 -0.57 -3.89 2.64
N ASN A 127 0.31 -4.20 1.70
CA ASN A 127 -0.04 -4.64 0.36
C ASN A 127 0.16 -6.16 0.33
N ALA A 128 -0.93 -6.91 0.20
CA ALA A 128 -0.92 -8.38 0.23
C ALA A 128 -0.41 -9.02 -1.07
N GLY A 129 0.04 -8.20 -1.98
CA GLY A 129 0.46 -8.58 -3.32
C GLY A 129 -0.53 -8.09 -4.37
N ASP A 130 -0.01 -7.81 -5.54
CA ASP A 130 -0.80 -7.31 -6.65
C ASP A 130 -1.55 -8.45 -7.33
N THR A 131 -2.78 -8.70 -6.90
CA THR A 131 -3.67 -9.65 -7.57
C THR A 131 -4.24 -9.08 -8.87
N ASP A 132 -4.17 -7.75 -9.05
CA ASP A 132 -4.73 -7.06 -10.20
C ASP A 132 -3.77 -7.01 -11.40
N GLY A 133 -2.54 -7.50 -11.21
CA GLY A 133 -1.52 -7.52 -12.25
C GLY A 133 -0.81 -6.17 -12.42
N LYS A 134 0.42 -6.23 -12.87
CA LYS A 134 1.22 -5.06 -13.20
C LYS A 134 1.42 -4.97 -14.71
N THR A 135 1.15 -3.80 -15.26
CA THR A 135 1.51 -3.50 -16.65
C THR A 135 2.89 -2.86 -16.68
N TYR A 136 3.78 -3.42 -17.48
CA TYR A 136 5.07 -2.82 -17.80
C TYR A 136 5.03 -2.28 -19.22
N ALA A 137 5.24 -0.98 -19.40
CA ALA A 137 5.53 -0.44 -20.71
C ALA A 137 6.94 -0.89 -21.14
N VAL A 138 7.04 -1.55 -22.27
CA VAL A 138 8.29 -2.11 -22.80
C VAL A 138 8.80 -1.22 -23.92
N THR A 139 10.09 -0.88 -23.88
CA THR A 139 10.78 -0.17 -24.95
C THR A 139 12.07 -0.89 -25.31
N VAL A 140 12.51 -0.77 -26.56
CA VAL A 140 13.83 -1.24 -26.98
C VAL A 140 14.78 -0.03 -27.02
N VAL A 141 15.89 -0.16 -26.32
CA VAL A 141 16.91 0.89 -26.25
C VAL A 141 18.26 0.37 -26.74
N SER A 142 19.06 1.28 -27.31
CA SER A 142 20.45 0.98 -27.70
C SER A 142 21.36 1.16 -26.48
N ASP A 143 21.80 0.05 -25.91
CA ASP A 143 22.67 0.00 -24.74
C ASP A 143 23.63 -1.18 -24.88
N SER A 144 24.75 -0.97 -25.58
CA SER A 144 25.68 -2.04 -25.98
C SER A 144 24.96 -3.15 -26.77
N GLY A 145 24.15 -2.76 -27.74
CA GLY A 145 23.18 -3.58 -28.48
C GLY A 145 21.75 -3.21 -28.11
N ASN A 146 20.79 -3.83 -28.79
CA ASN A 146 19.37 -3.62 -28.50
C ASN A 146 18.96 -4.42 -27.26
N LYS A 147 18.39 -3.71 -26.28
CA LYS A 147 17.93 -4.29 -25.00
C LYS A 147 16.54 -3.78 -24.66
N TYR A 148 15.78 -4.62 -23.98
CA TYR A 148 14.51 -4.20 -23.41
C TYR A 148 14.71 -3.35 -22.16
N ARG A 149 13.91 -2.31 -22.06
CA ARG A 149 13.74 -1.49 -20.86
C ARG A 149 12.27 -1.52 -20.47
N PHE A 150 12.01 -1.71 -19.20
CA PHE A 150 10.68 -1.64 -18.61
C PHE A 150 10.53 -0.31 -17.87
N ASP A 151 9.32 0.26 -17.88
CA ASP A 151 9.03 1.47 -17.10
C ASP A 151 9.29 1.25 -15.60
N GLY A 152 9.66 2.32 -14.91
CA GLY A 152 10.07 2.26 -13.50
C GLY A 152 11.51 1.77 -13.25
N PHE A 153 12.23 1.31 -14.28
CA PHE A 153 13.64 0.94 -14.18
C PHE A 153 14.53 1.93 -14.94
N GLY A 154 15.55 2.44 -14.24
CA GLY A 154 16.52 3.36 -14.84
C GLY A 154 17.54 2.71 -15.79
N THR A 155 17.58 1.37 -15.83
CA THR A 155 18.51 0.56 -16.63
C THR A 155 17.77 -0.40 -17.53
N SER A 156 18.45 -0.90 -18.58
CA SER A 156 17.94 -1.92 -19.48
C SER A 156 18.35 -3.34 -19.03
N ALA A 157 17.72 -4.37 -19.60
CA ALA A 157 18.00 -5.79 -19.33
C ALA A 157 17.96 -6.16 -17.85
N VAL A 158 16.97 -5.64 -17.12
CA VAL A 158 16.76 -5.91 -15.69
C VAL A 158 16.14 -7.30 -15.50
N THR A 159 16.39 -7.89 -14.33
CA THR A 159 15.63 -9.04 -13.86
C THR A 159 14.36 -8.54 -13.19
N LEU A 160 13.21 -9.07 -13.59
CA LEU A 160 11.93 -8.78 -12.96
C LEU A 160 11.69 -9.83 -11.86
N ASP A 161 11.24 -9.35 -10.71
CA ASP A 161 10.73 -10.21 -9.65
C ASP A 161 9.20 -10.24 -9.78
N LEU A 162 8.70 -11.40 -10.19
CA LEU A 162 7.28 -11.60 -10.47
C LEU A 162 6.72 -12.56 -9.43
N ALA A 163 5.62 -12.19 -8.78
CA ALA A 163 4.96 -13.03 -7.80
C ALA A 163 4.22 -14.20 -8.50
N GLU A 164 4.32 -15.39 -7.93
CA GLU A 164 3.53 -16.55 -8.38
C GLU A 164 2.02 -16.24 -8.21
N GLY A 165 1.24 -16.52 -9.25
CA GLY A 165 -0.19 -16.25 -9.29
C GLY A 165 -0.56 -14.80 -9.69
N GLY A 166 0.40 -13.90 -9.83
CA GLY A 166 0.17 -12.55 -10.35
C GLY A 166 -0.09 -12.55 -11.86
N THR A 167 -0.87 -11.57 -12.34
CA THR A 167 -1.06 -11.32 -13.77
C THR A 167 -0.18 -10.15 -14.19
N TYR A 168 0.68 -10.33 -15.18
CA TYR A 168 1.59 -9.30 -15.66
C TYR A 168 1.36 -9.04 -17.14
N ILE A 169 1.23 -7.77 -17.49
CA ILE A 169 1.04 -7.31 -18.86
C ILE A 169 2.33 -6.63 -19.32
N PHE A 170 2.88 -7.05 -20.43
CA PHE A 170 4.03 -6.42 -21.08
C PHE A 170 3.53 -5.68 -22.33
N ASP A 171 3.28 -4.38 -22.16
CA ASP A 171 2.79 -3.53 -23.24
C ASP A 171 3.94 -3.20 -24.20
N GLN A 172 3.89 -3.75 -25.40
CA GLN A 172 4.84 -3.55 -26.49
C GLN A 172 4.34 -2.59 -27.57
N SER A 173 3.39 -1.73 -27.25
CA SER A 173 2.79 -0.78 -28.21
C SER A 173 3.77 0.30 -28.68
N ASP A 174 4.86 0.53 -27.94
CA ASP A 174 5.89 1.50 -28.34
C ASP A 174 6.58 1.08 -29.63
N SER A 175 6.79 2.04 -30.55
CA SER A 175 7.35 1.79 -31.88
C SER A 175 8.76 1.21 -31.88
N SER A 176 9.53 1.41 -30.81
CA SER A 176 10.88 0.82 -30.65
C SER A 176 10.85 -0.71 -30.60
N ASN A 177 9.71 -1.31 -30.27
CA ASN A 177 9.53 -2.77 -30.24
C ASN A 177 9.37 -3.37 -31.65
N SER A 178 9.26 -2.54 -32.71
CA SER A 178 9.10 -3.04 -34.07
C SER A 178 10.30 -3.92 -34.50
N GLY A 179 10.02 -5.17 -34.87
CA GLY A 179 11.04 -6.17 -35.18
C GLY A 179 11.74 -6.80 -33.95
N HIS A 180 11.32 -6.46 -32.75
CA HIS A 180 11.89 -6.95 -31.48
C HIS A 180 10.77 -7.58 -30.61
N PRO A 181 10.26 -8.78 -30.92
CA PRO A 181 9.23 -9.40 -30.08
C PRO A 181 9.83 -9.87 -28.75
N LEU A 182 9.23 -9.43 -27.64
CA LEU A 182 9.55 -9.97 -26.31
C LEU A 182 9.08 -11.44 -26.25
N ARG A 183 9.97 -12.31 -25.77
CA ARG A 183 9.69 -13.75 -25.60
C ARG A 183 10.19 -14.23 -24.25
N PHE A 184 9.46 -15.13 -23.65
CA PHE A 184 9.77 -15.83 -22.40
C PHE A 184 10.12 -17.28 -22.68
#